data_4f1bfcdc0a5e376e72979b5397c6fee5
#
_entry.id   4f1bfcdc0a5e376e72979b5397c6fee5
#
_cell.length_a   1.000
_cell.length_b   1.000
_cell.length_c   1.000
_cell.angle_alpha   90.00
_cell.angle_beta   90.00
_cell.angle_gamma   90.00
#
_symmetry.space_group_name_H-M   'P 1'
#
loop_
_entity.id
_entity.type
_entity.pdbx_description
1 polymer ?
#
loop_
_entity_poly.entity_id
_entity_poly.type
_entity_poly.pdbx_seq_one_letter_code
_entity_poly.pdbx_strand_id
1 'polypeptide(L)'
;MSALAHRLLGRWYGHLPHPYRIFERRVEELIGPRVEVLLDAGCGRTAPVLRKFLGRVPRLIGVELVDFTDVPSGIDTHKTDLAHLPLADASVDLIMSRSVFEHLTDPQSVYLELARVLRPGGRIVFLTANLWDYGTFAARLVPNRFHGSVVKAVEGRAEEDTFPTAYKTNTRRDVQRLAQASGLHIESFDYLSQYPNYLLFNGLLFAVGTVYEKLISRFDALRFLRGWILVTLVKPA
;
A
#
# COMPACT_ATOMS: atom_id res chain seq x y z
N MET A 1 -22.75 11.10 0.10
CA MET A 1 -22.31 10.72 1.47
C MET A 1 -23.29 11.24 2.51
N SER A 2 -23.62 10.47 3.56
CA SER A 2 -24.60 10.83 4.59
C SER A 2 -23.99 11.84 5.59
N ALA A 3 -24.73 12.95 5.87
CA ALA A 3 -24.29 13.96 6.86
C ALA A 3 -24.10 13.34 8.28
N LEU A 4 -24.91 12.33 8.61
CA LEU A 4 -24.77 11.58 9.85
C LEU A 4 -23.45 10.78 9.89
N ALA A 5 -23.13 10.07 8.80
CA ALA A 5 -21.88 9.31 8.72
C ALA A 5 -20.65 10.21 8.89
N HIS A 6 -20.63 11.41 8.30
CA HIS A 6 -19.53 12.38 8.47
C HIS A 6 -19.37 12.86 9.92
N ARG A 7 -20.47 13.15 10.62
CA ARG A 7 -20.41 13.52 12.03
C ARG A 7 -19.86 12.38 12.90
N LEU A 8 -20.32 11.16 12.63
CA LEU A 8 -19.85 9.97 13.35
C LEU A 8 -18.36 9.68 13.04
N LEU A 9 -17.93 9.85 11.78
CA LEU A 9 -16.53 9.71 11.37
C LEU A 9 -15.63 10.66 12.17
N GLY A 10 -15.95 11.95 12.20
CA GLY A 10 -15.19 12.94 12.98
C GLY A 10 -15.13 12.62 14.47
N ARG A 11 -16.26 12.18 15.07
CA ARG A 11 -16.35 11.86 16.49
C ARG A 11 -15.58 10.58 16.89
N TRP A 12 -15.60 9.54 16.05
CA TRP A 12 -15.09 8.22 16.41
C TRP A 12 -13.70 7.92 15.86
N TYR A 13 -13.32 8.57 14.75
CA TYR A 13 -12.07 8.29 14.05
C TYR A 13 -11.18 9.51 13.82
N GLY A 14 -11.66 10.74 14.12
CA GLY A 14 -10.91 11.97 13.85
C GLY A 14 -9.55 12.05 14.55
N HIS A 15 -9.33 11.26 15.61
CA HIS A 15 -8.08 11.16 16.36
C HIS A 15 -7.17 10.01 15.91
N LEU A 16 -7.67 9.09 15.06
CA LEU A 16 -6.91 7.93 14.62
C LEU A 16 -6.15 8.24 13.31
N PRO A 17 -4.87 7.89 13.21
CA PRO A 17 -4.14 8.07 11.98
C PRO A 17 -4.66 7.12 10.90
N HIS A 18 -4.86 7.64 9.71
CA HIS A 18 -5.16 6.82 8.54
C HIS A 18 -4.00 5.85 8.25
N PRO A 19 -4.24 4.61 7.75
CA PRO A 19 -3.18 3.65 7.39
C PRO A 19 -2.06 4.24 6.53
N TYR A 20 -2.36 5.18 5.65
CA TYR A 20 -1.35 5.91 4.84
C TYR A 20 -0.37 6.70 5.71
N ARG A 21 -0.83 7.32 6.80
CA ARG A 21 0.05 8.05 7.74
C ARG A 21 0.92 7.10 8.54
N ILE A 22 0.39 5.92 8.89
CA ILE A 22 1.16 4.86 9.59
C ILE A 22 2.25 4.33 8.65
N PHE A 23 1.94 4.09 7.39
CA PHE A 23 2.90 3.71 6.35
C PHE A 23 4.01 4.76 6.19
N GLU A 24 3.63 6.02 5.99
CA GLU A 24 4.59 7.12 5.84
C GLU A 24 5.54 7.22 7.05
N ARG A 25 4.99 7.10 8.28
CA ARG A 25 5.80 7.07 9.50
C ARG A 25 6.76 5.89 9.52
N ARG A 26 6.32 4.68 9.13
CA ARG A 26 7.19 3.52 9.04
C ARG A 26 8.36 3.75 8.06
N VAL A 27 8.10 4.36 6.90
CA VAL A 27 9.15 4.74 5.95
C VAL A 27 10.11 5.75 6.59
N GLU A 28 9.59 6.79 7.25
CA GLU A 28 10.39 7.80 7.96
C GLU A 28 11.29 7.21 9.06
N GLU A 29 10.79 6.24 9.82
CA GLU A 29 11.54 5.53 10.88
C GLU A 29 12.70 4.71 10.32
N LEU A 30 12.59 4.22 9.08
CA LEU A 30 13.63 3.45 8.39
C LEU A 30 14.64 4.30 7.63
N ILE A 31 14.32 5.58 7.37
CA ILE A 31 15.26 6.53 6.79
C ILE A 31 16.26 6.94 7.86
N GLY A 32 17.37 6.25 7.90
CA GLY A 32 18.52 6.58 8.74
C GLY A 32 19.67 7.17 7.90
N PRO A 33 20.80 7.51 8.53
CA PRO A 33 21.96 8.15 7.86
C PRO A 33 22.60 7.27 6.77
N ARG A 34 22.23 6.00 6.69
CA ARG A 34 22.75 5.05 5.70
C ARG A 34 21.84 4.87 4.47
N VAL A 35 20.66 5.51 4.45
CA VAL A 35 19.74 5.43 3.32
C VAL A 35 20.12 6.53 2.33
N GLU A 36 20.80 6.15 1.26
CA GLU A 36 21.21 7.05 0.18
C GLU A 36 20.23 7.02 -1.00
N VAL A 37 19.58 5.87 -1.24
CA VAL A 37 18.67 5.66 -2.37
C VAL A 37 17.32 5.13 -1.86
N LEU A 38 16.26 5.91 -2.08
CA LEU A 38 14.87 5.54 -1.82
C LEU A 38 14.12 5.34 -3.14
N LEU A 39 13.55 4.15 -3.33
CA LEU A 39 12.68 3.81 -4.47
C LEU A 39 11.21 3.81 -4.01
N ASP A 40 10.34 4.50 -4.75
CA ASP A 40 8.88 4.38 -4.62
C ASP A 40 8.34 3.54 -5.79
N ALA A 41 7.97 2.30 -5.50
CA ALA A 41 7.48 1.32 -6.45
C ALA A 41 5.96 1.47 -6.65
N GLY A 42 5.54 2.09 -7.75
CA GLY A 42 4.18 2.54 -8.01
C GLY A 42 3.90 3.89 -7.34
N CYS A 43 4.72 4.88 -7.68
CA CYS A 43 4.70 6.18 -7.02
C CYS A 43 3.55 7.11 -7.43
N GLY A 44 2.76 6.71 -8.44
CA GLY A 44 1.73 7.54 -9.05
C GLY A 44 2.29 8.63 -9.97
N ARG A 45 1.43 9.21 -10.81
CA ARG A 45 1.80 10.19 -11.85
C ARG A 45 2.59 11.39 -11.34
N THR A 46 2.35 11.81 -10.10
CA THR A 46 2.95 13.02 -9.50
C THR A 46 3.91 12.72 -8.35
N ALA A 47 4.19 11.44 -8.07
CA ALA A 47 5.03 10.98 -6.97
C ALA A 47 4.74 11.66 -5.61
N PRO A 48 3.48 11.71 -5.12
CA PRO A 48 3.08 12.56 -4.00
C PRO A 48 3.70 12.16 -2.66
N VAL A 49 4.05 10.89 -2.48
CA VAL A 49 4.72 10.43 -1.25
C VAL A 49 6.21 10.73 -1.33
N LEU A 50 6.83 10.44 -2.47
CA LEU A 50 8.27 10.63 -2.68
C LEU A 50 8.70 12.09 -2.54
N ARG A 51 7.84 13.04 -2.96
CA ARG A 51 8.06 14.50 -2.77
C ARG A 51 8.38 14.90 -1.32
N LYS A 52 7.86 14.17 -0.33
CA LYS A 52 8.06 14.47 1.10
C LYS A 52 9.51 14.20 1.56
N PHE A 53 10.27 13.47 0.77
CA PHE A 53 11.65 13.08 1.08
C PHE A 53 12.69 13.88 0.30
N LEU A 54 12.28 14.87 -0.50
CA LEU A 54 13.21 15.80 -1.16
C LEU A 54 14.08 16.52 -0.12
N GLY A 55 15.39 16.53 -0.37
CA GLY A 55 16.38 17.08 0.54
C GLY A 55 16.64 16.27 1.82
N ARG A 56 15.93 15.14 2.01
CA ARG A 56 16.11 14.22 3.17
C ARG A 56 16.86 12.95 2.80
N VAL A 57 16.70 12.49 1.55
CA VAL A 57 17.42 11.34 0.99
C VAL A 57 18.15 11.81 -0.25
N PRO A 58 19.43 11.46 -0.42
CA PRO A 58 20.26 11.96 -1.53
C PRO A 58 19.70 11.64 -2.92
N ARG A 59 19.16 10.43 -3.12
CA ARG A 59 18.61 10.00 -4.39
C ARG A 59 17.21 9.42 -4.22
N LEU A 60 16.25 9.99 -4.94
CA LEU A 60 14.85 9.57 -4.96
C LEU A 60 14.52 9.01 -6.35
N ILE A 61 13.94 7.81 -6.39
CA ILE A 61 13.56 7.13 -7.63
C ILE A 61 12.07 6.81 -7.58
N GLY A 62 11.32 7.26 -8.58
CA GLY A 62 9.91 6.94 -8.76
C GLY A 62 9.71 6.00 -9.96
N VAL A 63 8.99 4.90 -9.76
CA VAL A 63 8.62 3.98 -10.83
C VAL A 63 7.11 3.90 -10.95
N GLU A 64 6.61 3.97 -12.20
CA GLU A 64 5.18 3.90 -12.48
C GLU A 64 4.92 3.30 -13.89
N LEU A 65 3.76 2.68 -14.09
CA LEU A 65 3.34 2.15 -15.41
C LEU A 65 2.79 3.23 -16.34
N VAL A 66 2.27 4.32 -15.79
CA VAL A 66 1.65 5.42 -16.53
C VAL A 66 2.58 6.61 -16.68
N ASP A 67 2.22 7.55 -17.56
CA ASP A 67 3.01 8.75 -17.78
C ASP A 67 3.04 9.66 -16.56
N PHE A 68 4.20 10.21 -16.28
CA PHE A 68 4.41 11.18 -15.20
C PHE A 68 3.89 12.57 -15.59
N THR A 69 3.35 13.28 -14.61
CA THR A 69 2.90 14.65 -14.74
C THR A 69 3.31 15.44 -13.51
N ASP A 70 3.85 16.66 -13.71
CA ASP A 70 4.20 17.56 -12.61
C ASP A 70 5.06 16.91 -11.49
N VAL A 71 6.10 16.15 -11.87
CA VAL A 71 7.08 15.62 -10.91
C VAL A 71 8.16 16.67 -10.66
N PRO A 72 8.50 17.00 -9.39
CA PRO A 72 9.53 17.98 -9.10
C PRO A 72 10.92 17.51 -9.55
N SER A 73 11.77 18.48 -9.88
CA SER A 73 13.20 18.22 -10.08
C SER A 73 13.80 17.59 -8.81
N GLY A 74 14.72 16.63 -9.00
CA GLY A 74 15.34 15.88 -7.89
C GLY A 74 14.71 14.52 -7.61
N ILE A 75 13.74 14.10 -8.41
CA ILE A 75 13.21 12.74 -8.43
C ILE A 75 13.50 12.12 -9.80
N ASP A 76 14.29 11.04 -9.82
CA ASP A 76 14.51 10.23 -11.02
C ASP A 76 13.25 9.42 -11.31
N THR A 77 12.68 9.53 -12.51
CA THR A 77 11.45 8.82 -12.86
C THR A 77 11.65 7.80 -13.95
N HIS A 78 11.07 6.61 -13.79
CA HIS A 78 11.10 5.56 -14.80
C HIS A 78 9.68 5.03 -15.06
N LYS A 79 9.21 5.17 -16.31
CA LYS A 79 7.97 4.53 -16.76
C LYS A 79 8.27 3.10 -17.17
N THR A 80 8.03 2.15 -16.25
CA THR A 80 8.32 0.72 -16.49
C THR A 80 7.49 -0.16 -15.55
N ASP A 81 7.44 -1.47 -15.87
CA ASP A 81 6.88 -2.50 -14.99
C ASP A 81 7.84 -2.79 -13.83
N LEU A 82 7.29 -3.03 -12.64
CA LEU A 82 8.06 -3.39 -11.44
C LEU A 82 8.79 -4.73 -11.56
N ALA A 83 8.41 -5.57 -12.51
CA ALA A 83 9.13 -6.81 -12.83
C ALA A 83 10.40 -6.59 -13.67
N HIS A 84 10.65 -5.36 -14.17
CA HIS A 84 11.79 -5.04 -15.05
C HIS A 84 12.29 -3.62 -14.77
N LEU A 85 13.00 -3.45 -13.67
CA LEU A 85 13.52 -2.15 -13.24
C LEU A 85 14.84 -1.82 -13.97
N PRO A 86 14.99 -0.63 -14.58
CA PRO A 86 16.23 -0.19 -15.22
C PRO A 86 17.28 0.26 -14.19
N LEU A 87 17.44 -0.52 -13.12
CA LEU A 87 18.33 -0.25 -12.00
C LEU A 87 19.35 -1.39 -11.86
N ALA A 88 20.56 -1.05 -11.44
CA ALA A 88 21.59 -2.04 -11.18
C ALA A 88 21.26 -2.91 -9.96
N ASP A 89 21.86 -4.10 -9.90
CA ASP A 89 21.77 -4.98 -8.74
C ASP A 89 22.30 -4.28 -7.49
N ALA A 90 21.66 -4.51 -6.36
CA ALA A 90 22.08 -3.99 -5.06
C ALA A 90 22.36 -2.46 -5.07
N SER A 91 21.51 -1.68 -5.74
CA SER A 91 21.66 -0.23 -5.89
C SER A 91 20.71 0.61 -5.04
N VAL A 92 19.71 -0.01 -4.39
CA VAL A 92 18.68 0.66 -3.62
C VAL A 92 18.76 0.26 -2.14
N ASP A 93 18.65 1.22 -1.22
CA ASP A 93 18.70 0.96 0.23
C ASP A 93 17.34 0.69 0.84
N LEU A 94 16.33 1.46 0.40
CA LEU A 94 14.97 1.36 0.90
C LEU A 94 13.98 1.43 -0.27
N ILE A 95 13.05 0.50 -0.30
CA ILE A 95 11.94 0.49 -1.26
C ILE A 95 10.65 0.73 -0.47
N MET A 96 9.82 1.64 -0.93
CA MET A 96 8.47 1.83 -0.43
C MET A 96 7.44 1.57 -1.53
N SER A 97 6.22 1.14 -1.15
CA SER A 97 5.11 0.96 -2.09
C SER A 97 3.78 1.08 -1.37
N ARG A 98 2.85 1.84 -1.91
CA ARG A 98 1.54 2.08 -1.29
C ARG A 98 0.40 1.83 -2.27
N SER A 99 -0.47 0.87 -1.94
CA SER A 99 -1.66 0.52 -2.74
C SER A 99 -1.33 0.11 -4.18
N VAL A 100 -0.33 -0.74 -4.35
CA VAL A 100 0.14 -1.28 -5.64
C VAL A 100 0.09 -2.80 -5.63
N PHE A 101 0.47 -3.41 -4.51
CA PHE A 101 0.67 -4.86 -4.41
C PHE A 101 -0.63 -5.66 -4.63
N GLU A 102 -1.81 -5.06 -4.39
CA GLU A 102 -3.12 -5.64 -4.72
C GLU A 102 -3.36 -5.80 -6.23
N HIS A 103 -2.62 -5.05 -7.06
CA HIS A 103 -2.76 -5.05 -8.51
C HIS A 103 -1.78 -5.98 -9.24
N LEU A 104 -0.77 -6.53 -8.53
CA LEU A 104 0.26 -7.36 -9.14
C LEU A 104 -0.32 -8.64 -9.74
N THR A 105 -0.23 -8.78 -11.05
CA THR A 105 -0.66 -9.97 -11.79
C THR A 105 0.36 -11.09 -11.72
N ASP A 106 1.67 -10.75 -11.72
CA ASP A 106 2.80 -11.64 -11.47
C ASP A 106 3.65 -11.14 -10.30
N PRO A 107 3.21 -11.35 -9.05
CA PRO A 107 3.96 -10.88 -7.89
C PRO A 107 5.31 -11.58 -7.69
N GLN A 108 5.49 -12.80 -8.23
CA GLN A 108 6.76 -13.51 -8.08
C GLN A 108 7.89 -12.79 -8.81
N SER A 109 7.67 -12.39 -10.07
CA SER A 109 8.65 -11.62 -10.84
C SER A 109 8.94 -10.27 -10.20
N VAL A 110 7.92 -9.57 -9.67
CA VAL A 110 8.11 -8.30 -8.96
C VAL A 110 8.95 -8.48 -7.70
N TYR A 111 8.66 -9.47 -6.85
CA TYR A 111 9.43 -9.72 -5.62
C TYR A 111 10.89 -10.07 -5.92
N LEU A 112 11.16 -10.87 -6.96
CA LEU A 112 12.52 -11.20 -7.41
C LEU A 112 13.26 -9.94 -7.87
N GLU A 113 12.60 -9.10 -8.66
CA GLU A 113 13.20 -7.89 -9.20
C GLU A 113 13.47 -6.84 -8.10
N LEU A 114 12.52 -6.64 -7.17
CA LEU A 114 12.74 -5.78 -6.01
C LEU A 114 13.89 -6.31 -5.13
N ALA A 115 13.98 -7.63 -4.94
CA ALA A 115 15.08 -8.25 -4.22
C ALA A 115 16.42 -8.09 -4.97
N ARG A 116 16.44 -8.13 -6.31
CA ARG A 116 17.65 -7.93 -7.12
C ARG A 116 18.23 -6.53 -6.90
N VAL A 117 17.39 -5.49 -7.03
CA VAL A 117 17.85 -4.09 -6.93
C VAL A 117 18.13 -3.67 -5.49
N LEU A 118 17.56 -4.35 -4.50
CA LEU A 118 17.76 -4.05 -3.08
C LEU A 118 19.15 -4.48 -2.63
N ARG A 119 19.85 -3.62 -1.90
CA ARG A 119 21.13 -3.95 -1.26
C ARG A 119 20.99 -5.00 -0.16
N PRO A 120 22.00 -5.82 0.11
CA PRO A 120 22.04 -6.60 1.35
C PRO A 120 21.83 -5.70 2.57
N GLY A 121 20.97 -6.12 3.51
CA GLY A 121 20.53 -5.30 4.65
C GLY A 121 19.47 -4.25 4.33
N GLY A 122 19.14 -4.02 3.06
CA GLY A 122 18.08 -3.12 2.62
C GLY A 122 16.67 -3.62 2.97
N ARG A 123 15.67 -2.73 2.92
CA ARG A 123 14.29 -3.02 3.31
C ARG A 123 13.28 -2.63 2.24
N ILE A 124 12.19 -3.37 2.22
CA ILE A 124 10.99 -3.05 1.43
C ILE A 124 9.85 -2.81 2.41
N VAL A 125 9.20 -1.66 2.34
CA VAL A 125 7.97 -1.36 3.10
C VAL A 125 6.82 -1.22 2.14
N PHE A 126 5.77 -2.00 2.31
CA PHE A 126 4.57 -1.81 1.52
C PHE A 126 3.29 -1.87 2.35
N LEU A 127 2.32 -1.08 1.91
CA LEU A 127 0.96 -1.05 2.43
C LEU A 127 0.01 -1.49 1.32
N THR A 128 -0.81 -2.50 1.58
CA THR A 128 -1.80 -3.02 0.64
C THR A 128 -3.07 -3.45 1.35
N ALA A 129 -4.18 -3.59 0.61
CA ALA A 129 -5.44 -4.08 1.15
C ALA A 129 -5.30 -5.50 1.70
N ASN A 130 -5.98 -5.78 2.80
CA ASN A 130 -6.08 -7.15 3.32
C ASN A 130 -7.21 -7.92 2.64
N LEU A 131 -6.93 -9.10 2.11
CA LEU A 131 -7.94 -9.93 1.42
C LEU A 131 -9.11 -10.33 2.33
N TRP A 132 -8.87 -10.48 3.63
CA TRP A 132 -9.88 -10.92 4.60
C TRP A 132 -10.73 -9.78 5.18
N ASP A 133 -10.44 -8.52 4.80
CA ASP A 133 -11.33 -7.40 5.10
C ASP A 133 -12.68 -7.58 4.39
N TYR A 134 -13.76 -7.24 5.08
CA TYR A 134 -15.12 -7.41 4.53
C TYR A 134 -15.34 -6.65 3.22
N GLY A 135 -14.78 -5.44 3.09
CA GLY A 135 -14.90 -4.63 1.89
C GLY A 135 -14.11 -5.22 0.73
N THR A 136 -12.86 -5.63 0.97
CA THR A 136 -12.00 -6.29 -0.01
C THR A 136 -12.57 -7.65 -0.43
N PHE A 137 -13.05 -8.43 0.53
CA PHE A 137 -13.70 -9.71 0.24
C PHE A 137 -14.96 -9.55 -0.61
N ALA A 138 -15.82 -8.58 -0.26
CA ALA A 138 -17.00 -8.27 -1.04
C ALA A 138 -16.64 -7.78 -2.46
N ALA A 139 -15.64 -6.90 -2.59
CA ALA A 139 -15.17 -6.42 -3.88
C ALA A 139 -14.70 -7.57 -4.78
N ARG A 140 -13.99 -8.57 -4.23
CA ARG A 140 -13.54 -9.75 -4.99
C ARG A 140 -14.70 -10.57 -5.58
N LEU A 141 -15.87 -10.57 -4.95
CA LEU A 141 -17.05 -11.28 -5.44
C LEU A 141 -17.76 -10.53 -6.59
N VAL A 142 -17.46 -9.25 -6.77
CA VAL A 142 -18.00 -8.44 -7.85
C VAL A 142 -17.17 -8.68 -9.12
N PRO A 143 -17.78 -9.12 -10.24
CA PRO A 143 -17.06 -9.29 -11.51
C PRO A 143 -16.38 -7.99 -11.94
N ASN A 144 -15.14 -8.07 -12.44
CA ASN A 144 -14.30 -6.92 -12.84
C ASN A 144 -15.01 -5.91 -13.77
N ARG A 145 -15.94 -6.37 -14.61
CA ARG A 145 -16.75 -5.49 -15.49
C ARG A 145 -17.62 -4.47 -14.75
N PHE A 146 -17.89 -4.68 -13.47
CA PHE A 146 -18.68 -3.77 -12.63
C PHE A 146 -17.83 -2.95 -11.65
N HIS A 147 -16.53 -3.28 -11.51
CA HIS A 147 -15.63 -2.60 -10.56
C HIS A 147 -15.54 -1.09 -10.83
N GLY A 148 -15.38 -0.65 -12.08
CA GLY A 148 -15.31 0.77 -12.43
C GLY A 148 -16.54 1.56 -11.96
N SER A 149 -17.75 1.00 -12.17
CA SER A 149 -19.00 1.64 -11.72
C SER A 149 -19.14 1.68 -10.20
N VAL A 150 -18.69 0.64 -9.49
CA VAL A 150 -18.74 0.58 -8.03
C VAL A 150 -17.71 1.52 -7.40
N VAL A 151 -16.47 1.53 -7.91
CA VAL A 151 -15.39 2.43 -7.43
C VAL A 151 -15.78 3.89 -7.65
N LYS A 152 -16.32 4.24 -8.82
CA LYS A 152 -16.80 5.59 -9.11
C LYS A 152 -17.94 6.03 -8.17
N ALA A 153 -18.86 5.12 -7.86
CA ALA A 153 -19.97 5.39 -6.96
C ALA A 153 -19.55 5.53 -5.49
N VAL A 154 -18.51 4.80 -5.06
CA VAL A 154 -18.07 4.72 -3.65
C VAL A 154 -16.90 5.65 -3.36
N GLU A 155 -15.90 5.74 -4.24
CA GLU A 155 -14.63 6.47 -3.98
C GLU A 155 -14.50 7.77 -4.78
N GLY A 156 -15.30 7.97 -5.84
CA GLY A 156 -15.25 9.19 -6.67
C GLY A 156 -13.96 9.35 -7.48
N ARG A 157 -13.16 8.28 -7.63
CA ARG A 157 -11.92 8.30 -8.44
C ARG A 157 -12.21 8.25 -9.93
N ALA A 158 -11.36 8.88 -10.72
CA ALA A 158 -11.42 8.79 -12.19
C ALA A 158 -11.07 7.36 -12.65
N GLU A 159 -11.74 6.87 -13.67
CA GLU A 159 -11.61 5.51 -14.21
C GLU A 159 -10.20 5.23 -14.77
N GLU A 160 -9.50 6.28 -15.24
CA GLU A 160 -8.16 6.22 -15.84
C GLU A 160 -7.03 5.80 -14.87
N ASP A 161 -7.25 5.94 -13.56
CA ASP A 161 -6.26 5.60 -12.52
C ASP A 161 -6.65 4.31 -11.75
N THR A 162 -7.61 3.52 -12.29
CA THR A 162 -8.10 2.31 -11.63
C THR A 162 -7.54 1.07 -12.32
N PHE A 163 -6.50 0.47 -11.73
CA PHE A 163 -5.97 -0.81 -12.18
C PHE A 163 -6.82 -1.98 -11.63
N PRO A 164 -7.02 -3.06 -12.43
CA PRO A 164 -7.67 -4.26 -11.94
C PRO A 164 -6.93 -4.85 -10.74
N THR A 165 -7.66 -5.30 -9.72
CA THR A 165 -7.07 -5.95 -8.55
C THR A 165 -6.95 -7.45 -8.77
N ALA A 166 -5.79 -8.01 -8.46
CA ALA A 166 -5.47 -9.43 -8.55
C ALA A 166 -5.49 -10.15 -7.19
N TYR A 167 -5.21 -9.40 -6.10
CA TYR A 167 -5.16 -9.88 -4.70
C TYR A 167 -4.29 -11.14 -4.48
N LYS A 168 -3.13 -11.22 -5.16
CA LYS A 168 -2.21 -12.37 -5.08
C LYS A 168 -1.13 -12.25 -4.00
N THR A 169 -1.07 -11.10 -3.30
CA THR A 169 -0.09 -10.79 -2.25
C THR A 169 -0.75 -10.16 -1.03
N ASN A 170 -2.04 -10.42 -0.81
CA ASN A 170 -2.88 -9.72 0.13
C ASN A 170 -3.23 -10.54 1.38
N THR A 171 -2.47 -11.61 1.62
CA THR A 171 -2.52 -12.42 2.85
C THR A 171 -1.11 -12.64 3.42
N ARG A 172 -1.02 -12.90 4.73
CA ARG A 172 0.27 -13.23 5.36
C ARG A 172 0.94 -14.43 4.71
N ARG A 173 0.16 -15.44 4.32
CA ARG A 173 0.67 -16.66 3.67
C ARG A 173 1.29 -16.36 2.31
N ASP A 174 0.63 -15.53 1.50
CA ASP A 174 1.14 -15.16 0.18
C ASP A 174 2.43 -14.37 0.29
N VAL A 175 2.45 -13.35 1.16
CA VAL A 175 3.65 -12.54 1.42
C VAL A 175 4.80 -13.42 1.89
N GLN A 176 4.56 -14.34 2.83
CA GLN A 176 5.60 -15.25 3.33
C GLN A 176 6.17 -16.14 2.23
N ARG A 177 5.31 -16.74 1.42
CA ARG A 177 5.71 -17.60 0.28
C ARG A 177 6.53 -16.81 -0.74
N LEU A 178 6.08 -15.61 -1.13
CA LEU A 178 6.75 -14.76 -2.12
C LEU A 178 8.09 -14.23 -1.60
N ALA A 179 8.14 -13.78 -0.37
CA ALA A 179 9.37 -13.31 0.26
C ALA A 179 10.43 -14.41 0.32
N GLN A 180 10.06 -15.61 0.82
CA GLN A 180 10.97 -16.75 0.87
C GLN A 180 11.50 -17.15 -0.51
N ALA A 181 10.63 -17.21 -1.53
CA ALA A 181 11.02 -17.53 -2.90
C ALA A 181 11.96 -16.49 -3.54
N SER A 182 12.02 -15.28 -2.98
CA SER A 182 12.86 -14.17 -3.47
C SER A 182 14.06 -13.87 -2.56
N GLY A 183 14.33 -14.73 -1.56
CA GLY A 183 15.43 -14.51 -0.63
C GLY A 183 15.21 -13.37 0.37
N LEU A 184 13.96 -12.93 0.54
CA LEU A 184 13.58 -11.87 1.49
C LEU A 184 12.99 -12.48 2.76
N HIS A 185 13.13 -11.77 3.89
CA HIS A 185 12.56 -12.16 5.17
C HIS A 185 11.55 -11.12 5.65
N ILE A 186 10.48 -11.56 6.30
CA ILE A 186 9.52 -10.66 6.93
C ILE A 186 10.14 -10.15 8.24
N GLU A 187 10.46 -8.85 8.31
CA GLU A 187 10.91 -8.18 9.54
C GLU A 187 9.70 -7.77 10.39
N SER A 188 8.64 -7.24 9.76
CA SER A 188 7.37 -6.96 10.46
C SER A 188 6.16 -7.20 9.55
N PHE A 189 5.03 -7.55 10.16
CA PHE A 189 3.76 -7.75 9.48
C PHE A 189 2.62 -7.28 10.38
N ASP A 190 2.03 -6.13 10.07
CA ASP A 190 1.03 -5.46 10.86
C ASP A 190 -0.32 -5.43 10.14
N TYR A 191 -1.39 -5.78 10.85
CA TYR A 191 -2.75 -5.57 10.39
C TYR A 191 -3.26 -4.23 10.93
N LEU A 192 -3.66 -3.32 10.03
CA LEU A 192 -4.13 -1.99 10.38
C LEU A 192 -5.64 -1.88 10.19
N SER A 193 -6.32 -1.37 11.22
CA SER A 193 -7.73 -1.02 11.16
C SER A 193 -7.94 0.31 10.43
N GLN A 194 -9.13 0.47 9.87
CA GLN A 194 -9.59 1.73 9.29
C GLN A 194 -11.02 2.01 9.75
N TYR A 195 -11.60 3.10 9.31
CA TYR A 195 -13.04 3.32 9.44
C TYR A 195 -13.78 2.62 8.28
N PRO A 196 -15.09 2.29 8.43
CA PRO A 196 -15.86 1.61 7.40
C PRO A 196 -16.20 2.55 6.23
N ASN A 197 -15.19 2.88 5.42
CA ASN A 197 -15.24 3.87 4.33
C ASN A 197 -16.31 3.55 3.27
N TYR A 198 -16.50 2.27 2.96
CA TYR A 198 -17.51 1.81 2.00
C TYR A 198 -18.95 2.06 2.47
N LEU A 199 -19.18 2.33 3.75
CA LEU A 199 -20.51 2.54 4.35
C LEU A 199 -20.83 4.02 4.60
N LEU A 200 -20.00 4.97 4.17
CA LEU A 200 -20.19 6.41 4.36
C LEU A 200 -21.45 6.98 3.67
N PHE A 201 -22.04 6.24 2.72
CA PHE A 201 -23.26 6.65 2.05
C PHE A 201 -24.50 6.55 2.96
N ASN A 202 -24.47 5.74 4.04
CA ASN A 202 -25.57 5.55 4.97
C ASN A 202 -25.08 5.58 6.42
N GLY A 203 -25.62 6.50 7.24
CA GLY A 203 -25.18 6.69 8.62
C GLY A 203 -25.46 5.52 9.57
N LEU A 204 -26.54 4.76 9.36
CA LEU A 204 -26.86 3.58 10.17
C LEU A 204 -25.89 2.44 9.85
N LEU A 205 -25.68 2.16 8.56
CA LEU A 205 -24.72 1.15 8.12
C LEU A 205 -23.29 1.52 8.58
N PHE A 206 -22.94 2.80 8.52
CA PHE A 206 -21.66 3.29 9.04
C PHE A 206 -21.51 3.03 10.55
N ALA A 207 -22.58 3.25 11.33
CA ALA A 207 -22.58 2.95 12.78
C ALA A 207 -22.40 1.45 13.05
N VAL A 208 -23.09 0.57 12.31
CA VAL A 208 -22.94 -0.89 12.40
C VAL A 208 -21.52 -1.31 12.01
N GLY A 209 -21.00 -0.81 10.89
CA GLY A 209 -19.61 -1.04 10.46
C GLY A 209 -18.60 -0.57 11.51
N THR A 210 -18.86 0.56 12.18
CA THR A 210 -18.00 1.02 13.29
C THR A 210 -18.00 0.07 14.47
N VAL A 211 -19.12 -0.55 14.82
CA VAL A 211 -19.15 -1.57 15.89
C VAL A 211 -18.25 -2.75 15.49
N TYR A 212 -18.37 -3.22 14.25
CA TYR A 212 -17.49 -4.27 13.70
C TYR A 212 -16.01 -3.87 13.78
N GLU A 213 -15.64 -2.70 13.26
CA GLU A 213 -14.25 -2.21 13.27
C GLU A 213 -13.68 -2.10 14.70
N LYS A 214 -14.49 -1.62 15.65
CA LYS A 214 -14.08 -1.56 17.07
C LYS A 214 -13.89 -2.97 17.65
N LEU A 215 -14.72 -3.93 17.27
CA LEU A 215 -14.61 -5.31 17.74
C LEU A 215 -13.31 -5.95 17.25
N ILE A 216 -13.04 -5.90 15.94
CA ILE A 216 -11.81 -6.48 15.35
C ILE A 216 -10.55 -5.75 15.80
N SER A 217 -10.66 -4.47 16.17
CA SER A 217 -9.54 -3.70 16.72
C SER A 217 -9.27 -4.06 18.19
N ARG A 218 -10.31 -4.41 18.96
CA ARG A 218 -10.22 -4.73 20.40
C ARG A 218 -9.62 -6.10 20.66
N PHE A 219 -9.91 -7.08 19.80
CA PHE A 219 -9.48 -8.47 19.98
C PHE A 219 -8.37 -8.82 18.99
N ASP A 220 -7.17 -9.13 19.50
CA ASP A 220 -6.02 -9.45 18.64
C ASP A 220 -6.22 -10.74 17.83
N ALA A 221 -7.00 -11.68 18.33
CA ALA A 221 -7.40 -12.90 17.60
C ALA A 221 -8.14 -12.58 16.29
N LEU A 222 -8.79 -11.41 16.18
CA LEU A 222 -9.53 -10.96 15.00
C LEU A 222 -8.71 -10.01 14.09
N ARG A 223 -7.44 -9.76 14.42
CA ARG A 223 -6.60 -8.80 13.67
C ARG A 223 -6.51 -9.09 12.18
N PHE A 224 -6.60 -10.37 11.79
CA PHE A 224 -6.55 -10.79 10.38
C PHE A 224 -7.74 -10.30 9.55
N LEU A 225 -8.80 -9.75 10.18
CA LEU A 225 -9.96 -9.14 9.51
C LEU A 225 -9.82 -7.62 9.31
N ARG A 226 -8.74 -6.98 9.83
CA ARG A 226 -8.51 -5.54 9.67
C ARG A 226 -8.22 -5.20 8.23
N GLY A 227 -8.58 -3.98 7.80
CA GLY A 227 -8.64 -3.56 6.39
C GLY A 227 -7.33 -3.55 5.62
N TRP A 228 -6.18 -3.32 6.29
CA TRP A 228 -4.89 -3.17 5.63
C TRP A 228 -3.82 -4.07 6.24
N ILE A 229 -2.83 -4.41 5.40
CA ILE A 229 -1.56 -5.01 5.84
C ILE A 229 -0.41 -4.06 5.53
N LEU A 230 0.41 -3.80 6.55
CA LEU A 230 1.67 -3.08 6.44
C LEU A 230 2.80 -4.07 6.69
N VAL A 231 3.68 -4.21 5.71
CA VAL A 231 4.75 -5.20 5.76
C VAL A 231 6.10 -4.52 5.61
N THR A 232 7.06 -4.95 6.40
CA THR A 232 8.48 -4.67 6.18
C THR A 232 9.19 -5.98 5.88
N LEU A 233 9.81 -6.05 4.70
CA LEU A 233 10.71 -7.14 4.31
C LEU A 233 12.14 -6.64 4.41
N VAL A 234 13.08 -7.56 4.68
CA VAL A 234 14.51 -7.29 4.70
C VAL A 234 15.24 -8.29 3.81
N LYS A 235 16.22 -7.81 3.05
CA LYS A 235 17.18 -8.68 2.35
C LYS A 235 18.32 -8.99 3.32
N PRO A 236 18.61 -10.26 3.62
CA PRO A 236 19.74 -10.63 4.45
C PRO A 236 21.06 -10.00 3.98
N ALA A 237 21.98 -9.74 4.93
CA ALA A 237 23.31 -9.22 4.66
C ALA A 237 24.22 -10.26 4.01
#